data_0c628686d32700049dfb38d02b3bf647
#
_entry.id   0c628686d32700049dfb38d02b3bf647
#
_cell.length_a   1.000
_cell.length_b   1.000
_cell.length_c   1.000
_cell.angle_alpha   90.00
_cell.angle_beta   90.00
_cell.angle_gamma   90.00
#
_symmetry.space_group_name_H-M   'P 1'
#
loop_
_entity.id
_entity.type
_entity.pdbx_description
1 polymer ?
#
loop_
_entity_poly.entity_id
_entity_poly.type
_entity_poly.pdbx_seq_one_letter_code
_entity_poly.pdbx_strand_id
1 'polypeptide(L)'
;MKVQVQVEGLDETLRAFNKYGKDANRELRQAAGQHVDRIIGMLNTAAANAGKGAALSGGSVKRKSDRVPALTAGGSRKVKSSTGKVTAGDVFFGYEFGGGARPTTQQFPPWLGKTGYWFWPLLRREMPALRRAYMKTLDELAQKWAAGGNLPD
;
A
#
# COMPACT_ATOMS: atom_id res chain seq x y z
N MET A 1 -1.39 15.64 0.92
CA MET A 1 -0.20 14.84 0.56
C MET A 1 -0.61 13.40 0.27
N LYS A 2 0.12 12.72 -0.58
CA LYS A 2 -0.14 11.32 -0.95
C LYS A 2 1.12 10.50 -0.76
N VAL A 3 0.99 9.37 -0.08
CA VAL A 3 2.07 8.38 0.10
C VAL A 3 1.87 7.26 -0.90
N GLN A 4 2.95 6.81 -1.55
CA GLN A 4 2.97 5.61 -2.37
C GLN A 4 3.99 4.64 -1.78
N VAL A 5 3.58 3.38 -1.66
CA VAL A 5 4.42 2.28 -1.20
C VAL A 5 4.37 1.16 -2.24
N GLN A 6 5.51 0.60 -2.57
CA GLN A 6 5.64 -0.53 -3.50
C GLN A 6 6.77 -1.46 -3.09
N VAL A 7 6.72 -2.69 -3.57
CA VAL A 7 7.83 -3.65 -3.44
C VAL A 7 8.94 -3.27 -4.41
N GLU A 8 10.15 -3.16 -3.92
CA GLU A 8 11.34 -2.79 -4.71
C GLU A 8 12.20 -4.00 -5.07
N GLY A 9 13.13 -3.79 -6.02
CA GLY A 9 14.15 -4.78 -6.41
C GLY A 9 13.61 -5.91 -7.30
N LEU A 10 12.55 -5.64 -8.09
CA LEU A 10 11.93 -6.61 -9.00
C LEU A 10 12.12 -6.26 -10.49
N ASP A 11 12.85 -5.19 -10.80
CA ASP A 11 12.89 -4.62 -12.16
C ASP A 11 13.40 -5.60 -13.21
N GLU A 12 14.46 -6.38 -12.91
CA GLU A 12 15.00 -7.37 -13.85
C GLU A 12 14.01 -8.50 -14.12
N THR A 13 13.37 -9.02 -13.06
CA THR A 13 12.37 -10.07 -13.18
C THR A 13 11.16 -9.57 -14.00
N LEU A 14 10.73 -8.33 -13.78
CA LEU A 14 9.64 -7.73 -14.53
C LEU A 14 9.96 -7.47 -15.99
N ARG A 15 11.22 -7.10 -16.29
CA ARG A 15 11.69 -6.97 -17.68
C ARG A 15 11.69 -8.31 -18.41
N ALA A 16 12.17 -9.36 -17.75
CA ALA A 16 12.11 -10.71 -18.28
C ALA A 16 10.67 -11.18 -18.54
N PHE A 17 9.70 -10.70 -17.74
CA PHE A 17 8.29 -11.03 -17.87
C PHE A 17 7.62 -10.38 -19.10
N ASN A 18 8.19 -9.29 -19.63
CA ASN A 18 7.64 -8.58 -20.80
C ASN A 18 7.57 -9.46 -22.06
N LYS A 19 8.44 -10.45 -22.19
CA LYS A 19 8.45 -11.40 -23.32
C LYS A 19 7.17 -12.23 -23.44
N TYR A 20 6.40 -12.39 -22.36
CA TYR A 20 5.18 -13.19 -22.36
C TYR A 20 3.92 -12.44 -22.82
N GLY A 21 4.02 -11.13 -23.16
CA GLY A 21 2.95 -10.38 -23.79
C GLY A 21 1.92 -9.77 -22.84
N LYS A 22 0.82 -9.28 -23.42
CA LYS A 22 -0.18 -8.47 -22.69
C LYS A 22 -1.00 -9.27 -21.68
N ASP A 23 -1.33 -10.52 -21.99
CA ASP A 23 -2.15 -11.36 -21.11
C ASP A 23 -1.40 -11.77 -19.86
N ALA A 24 -0.13 -12.15 -19.99
CA ALA A 24 0.73 -12.42 -18.87
C ALA A 24 0.90 -11.20 -17.97
N ASN A 25 1.09 -10.02 -18.54
CA ASN A 25 1.18 -8.78 -17.77
C ASN A 25 -0.13 -8.41 -17.07
N ARG A 26 -1.30 -8.73 -17.68
CA ARG A 26 -2.61 -8.55 -17.04
C ARG A 26 -2.77 -9.47 -15.83
N GLU A 27 -2.43 -10.74 -15.98
CA GLU A 27 -2.45 -11.73 -14.90
C GLU A 27 -1.51 -11.34 -13.75
N LEU A 28 -0.33 -10.83 -14.09
CA LEU A 28 0.63 -10.34 -13.10
C LEU A 28 0.10 -9.16 -12.29
N ARG A 29 -0.57 -8.19 -12.95
CA ARG A 29 -1.21 -7.07 -12.25
C ARG A 29 -2.33 -7.53 -11.33
N GLN A 30 -3.10 -8.52 -11.74
CA GLN A 30 -4.17 -9.09 -10.92
C GLN A 30 -3.58 -9.78 -9.68
N ALA A 31 -2.56 -10.58 -9.85
CA ALA A 31 -1.87 -11.25 -8.73
C ALA A 31 -1.23 -10.25 -7.77
N ALA A 32 -0.53 -9.24 -8.28
CA ALA A 32 0.02 -8.16 -7.47
C ALA A 32 -1.07 -7.46 -6.65
N GLY A 33 -2.22 -7.21 -7.27
CA GLY A 33 -3.38 -6.60 -6.61
C GLY A 33 -3.91 -7.44 -5.45
N GLN A 34 -4.01 -8.76 -5.60
CA GLN A 34 -4.49 -9.65 -4.54
C GLN A 34 -3.57 -9.62 -3.31
N HIS A 35 -2.26 -9.57 -3.51
CA HIS A 35 -1.31 -9.43 -2.40
C HIS A 35 -1.49 -8.10 -1.65
N VAL A 36 -1.75 -7.02 -2.40
CA VAL A 36 -1.99 -5.68 -1.80
C VAL A 36 -3.31 -5.62 -1.06
N ASP A 37 -4.37 -6.22 -1.58
CA ASP A 37 -5.69 -6.20 -0.95
C ASP A 37 -5.66 -6.79 0.47
N ARG A 38 -4.85 -7.84 0.69
CA ARG A 38 -4.61 -8.37 2.03
C ARG A 38 -3.97 -7.33 2.96
N ILE A 39 -2.94 -6.63 2.48
CA ILE A 39 -2.25 -5.60 3.28
C ILE A 39 -3.18 -4.43 3.57
N ILE A 40 -4.01 -4.02 2.62
CA ILE A 40 -5.02 -2.96 2.82
C ILE A 40 -6.01 -3.36 3.92
N GLY A 41 -6.49 -4.59 3.93
CA GLY A 41 -7.35 -5.10 4.99
C GLY A 41 -6.70 -4.99 6.38
N MET A 42 -5.43 -5.40 6.49
CA MET A 42 -4.65 -5.28 7.73
C MET A 42 -4.42 -3.82 8.14
N LEU A 43 -4.13 -2.93 7.19
CA LEU A 43 -3.96 -1.50 7.44
C LEU A 43 -5.24 -0.85 7.93
N ASN A 44 -6.39 -1.19 7.36
CA ASN A 44 -7.68 -0.68 7.80
C ASN A 44 -8.00 -1.12 9.24
N THR A 45 -7.71 -2.36 9.59
CA THR A 45 -7.85 -2.88 10.96
C THR A 45 -6.90 -2.15 11.91
N ALA A 46 -5.64 -1.97 11.54
CA ALA A 46 -4.65 -1.26 12.35
C ALA A 46 -5.06 0.21 12.56
N ALA A 47 -5.56 0.88 11.52
CA ALA A 47 -6.06 2.25 11.62
C ALA A 47 -7.27 2.35 12.57
N ALA A 48 -8.22 1.41 12.47
CA ALA A 48 -9.38 1.37 13.37
C ALA A 48 -8.97 1.16 14.83
N ASN A 49 -7.99 0.29 15.09
CA ASN A 49 -7.44 0.05 16.42
C ASN A 49 -6.64 1.25 16.97
N ALA A 50 -6.02 2.02 16.10
CA ALA A 50 -5.30 3.24 16.48
C ALA A 50 -6.21 4.42 16.83
N GLY A 51 -7.51 4.33 16.50
CA GLY A 51 -8.53 5.30 16.89
C GLY A 51 -9.30 5.91 15.72
N LYS A 52 -10.34 6.67 16.06
CA LYS A 52 -11.28 7.25 15.08
C LYS A 52 -10.58 8.13 14.02
N GLY A 53 -9.58 8.90 14.43
CA GLY A 53 -8.84 9.78 13.52
C GLY A 53 -7.98 9.01 12.51
N ALA A 54 -7.27 7.98 12.98
CA ALA A 54 -6.51 7.09 12.11
C ALA A 54 -7.43 6.34 11.14
N ALA A 55 -8.60 5.89 11.59
CA ALA A 55 -9.60 5.22 10.76
C ALA A 55 -10.07 6.09 9.58
N LEU A 56 -10.17 7.41 9.76
CA LEU A 56 -10.49 8.35 8.67
C LEU A 56 -9.41 8.31 7.57
N SER A 57 -8.14 8.24 7.95
CA SER A 57 -7.01 8.13 7.03
C SER A 57 -6.89 6.73 6.44
N GLY A 58 -7.18 5.69 7.21
CA GLY A 58 -7.19 4.29 6.78
C GLY A 58 -8.07 4.07 5.57
N GLY A 59 -9.25 4.65 5.55
CA GLY A 59 -10.17 4.58 4.42
C GLY A 59 -9.65 5.22 3.12
N SER A 60 -8.52 5.92 3.13
CA SER A 60 -7.84 6.46 1.94
C SER A 60 -6.83 5.50 1.33
N VAL A 61 -6.48 4.41 2.02
CA VAL A 61 -5.54 3.41 1.52
C VAL A 61 -6.17 2.66 0.36
N LYS A 62 -5.51 2.69 -0.79
CA LYS A 62 -6.01 2.09 -2.02
C LYS A 62 -4.92 1.34 -2.76
N ARG A 63 -5.33 0.27 -3.44
CA ARG A 63 -4.50 -0.43 -4.38
C ARG A 63 -4.14 0.47 -5.57
N LYS A 64 -2.89 0.42 -5.99
CA LYS A 64 -2.46 0.93 -7.29
C LYS A 64 -2.41 -0.24 -8.28
N SER A 65 -2.98 -0.06 -9.47
CA SER A 65 -2.90 -1.07 -10.53
C SER A 65 -1.50 -1.02 -11.14
N ASP A 66 -0.65 -1.94 -10.70
CA ASP A 66 0.72 -2.09 -11.18
C ASP A 66 1.10 -3.57 -11.26
N ARG A 67 2.20 -3.88 -11.95
CA ARG A 67 2.77 -5.23 -12.00
C ARG A 67 3.48 -5.62 -10.71
N VAL A 68 3.83 -4.66 -9.88
CA VAL A 68 4.35 -4.86 -8.52
C VAL A 68 3.26 -4.56 -7.50
N PRO A 69 3.25 -5.24 -6.35
CA PRO A 69 2.37 -4.87 -5.27
C PRO A 69 2.62 -3.42 -4.86
N ALA A 70 1.62 -2.56 -5.08
CA ALA A 70 1.71 -1.14 -4.78
C ALA A 70 0.39 -0.61 -4.20
N LEU A 71 0.49 0.28 -3.23
CA LEU A 71 -0.63 0.98 -2.63
C LEU A 71 -0.35 2.47 -2.48
N THR A 72 -1.42 3.22 -2.31
CA THR A 72 -1.36 4.65 -2.01
C THR A 72 -2.21 4.96 -0.79
N ALA A 73 -1.82 5.96 -0.02
CA ALA A 73 -2.56 6.45 1.14
C ALA A 73 -2.60 7.97 1.18
N GLY A 74 -3.60 8.54 1.83
CA GLY A 74 -3.81 10.00 1.88
C GLY A 74 -4.49 10.54 0.61
N GLY A 75 -3.96 11.65 0.08
CA GLY A 75 -4.50 12.29 -1.11
C GLY A 75 -5.69 13.20 -0.82
N SER A 76 -6.46 13.52 -1.86
CA SER A 76 -7.53 14.54 -1.83
C SER A 76 -8.90 14.03 -1.36
N ARG A 77 -9.00 12.77 -0.91
CA ARG A 77 -10.25 12.26 -0.35
C ARG A 77 -10.66 13.10 0.85
N LYS A 78 -11.85 13.69 0.78
CA LYS A 78 -12.40 14.47 1.90
C LYS A 78 -12.70 13.55 3.09
N VAL A 79 -12.28 13.99 4.27
CA VAL A 79 -12.64 13.36 5.54
C VAL A 79 -13.71 14.18 6.23
N LYS A 80 -14.54 13.53 7.04
CA LYS A 80 -15.62 14.21 7.77
C LYS A 80 -14.98 15.17 8.79
N SER A 81 -15.17 16.46 8.57
CA SER A 81 -14.74 17.53 9.48
C SER A 81 -15.82 18.59 9.58
N SER A 82 -15.77 19.41 10.62
CA SER A 82 -16.70 20.51 10.82
C SER A 82 -16.70 21.54 9.69
N THR A 83 -15.58 21.73 9.02
CA THR A 83 -15.42 22.68 7.91
C THR A 83 -15.62 22.04 6.52
N GLY A 84 -15.68 20.71 6.41
CA GLY A 84 -15.81 19.99 5.15
C GLY A 84 -14.64 20.13 4.17
N LYS A 85 -13.54 20.80 4.56
CA LYS A 85 -12.40 21.12 3.70
C LYS A 85 -11.18 20.21 3.89
N VAL A 86 -11.16 19.43 4.97
CA VAL A 86 -10.00 18.59 5.34
C VAL A 86 -9.97 17.32 4.49
N THR A 87 -8.79 16.98 3.97
CA THR A 87 -8.56 15.76 3.21
C THR A 87 -7.82 14.71 4.03
N ALA A 88 -7.88 13.45 3.57
CA ALA A 88 -7.11 12.36 4.20
C ALA A 88 -5.59 12.63 4.15
N GLY A 89 -5.11 13.29 3.08
CA GLY A 89 -3.71 13.68 2.96
C GLY A 89 -3.27 14.71 3.99
N ASP A 90 -4.18 15.61 4.39
CA ASP A 90 -3.87 16.65 5.38
C ASP A 90 -3.70 16.07 6.79
N VAL A 91 -4.41 15.02 7.12
CA VAL A 91 -4.43 14.44 8.46
C VAL A 91 -3.62 13.16 8.62
N PHE A 92 -3.23 12.53 7.51
CA PHE A 92 -2.55 11.23 7.50
C PHE A 92 -1.31 11.22 8.39
N PHE A 93 -0.41 12.18 8.21
CA PHE A 93 0.84 12.23 8.98
C PHE A 93 0.61 12.55 10.45
N GLY A 94 -0.37 13.38 10.78
CA GLY A 94 -0.72 13.66 12.17
C GLY A 94 -1.22 12.42 12.90
N TYR A 95 -2.02 11.59 12.27
CA TYR A 95 -2.51 10.33 12.87
C TYR A 95 -1.50 9.19 12.76
N GLU A 96 -0.52 9.29 11.87
CA GLU A 96 0.55 8.29 11.77
C GLU A 96 1.72 8.57 12.73
N PHE A 97 2.18 9.81 12.82
CA PHE A 97 3.36 10.15 13.61
C PHE A 97 3.06 10.92 14.88
N GLY A 98 1.84 11.39 15.02
CA GLY A 98 1.43 12.26 16.10
C GLY A 98 1.63 13.75 15.80
N GLY A 99 1.06 14.59 16.62
CA GLY A 99 1.20 16.04 16.57
C GLY A 99 2.42 16.49 17.38
N GLY A 100 3.06 17.59 16.98
CA GLY A 100 4.05 18.26 17.82
C GLY A 100 3.42 18.77 19.12
N ALA A 101 4.25 19.16 20.08
CA ALA A 101 3.88 19.61 21.44
C ALA A 101 3.09 20.93 21.47
N ARG A 102 2.09 21.11 20.61
CA ARG A 102 1.17 22.25 20.70
C ARG A 102 0.01 21.91 21.62
N PRO A 103 -0.07 22.48 22.82
CA PRO A 103 -1.10 22.13 23.79
C PRO A 103 -2.51 22.58 23.41
N THR A 104 -2.67 23.42 22.38
CA THR A 104 -3.94 24.04 21.99
C THR A 104 -4.85 23.22 21.09
N THR A 105 -4.31 22.21 20.39
CA THR A 105 -5.13 21.32 19.55
C THR A 105 -4.68 19.88 19.79
N GLN A 106 -5.35 19.19 20.69
CA GLN A 106 -5.16 17.75 20.94
C GLN A 106 -5.81 16.88 19.83
N GLN A 107 -5.77 17.35 18.59
CA GLN A 107 -6.38 16.67 17.46
C GLN A 107 -5.65 15.38 17.12
N PHE A 108 -4.32 15.36 17.26
CA PHE A 108 -3.47 14.22 16.96
C PHE A 108 -2.91 13.59 18.24
N PRO A 109 -2.56 12.30 18.23
CA PRO A 109 -1.88 11.66 19.34
C PRO A 109 -0.51 12.31 19.58
N PRO A 110 0.14 12.03 20.72
CA PRO A 110 1.50 12.53 21.01
C PRO A 110 2.48 12.19 19.89
N TRP A 111 3.52 13.02 19.73
CA TRP A 111 4.56 12.75 18.74
C TRP A 111 5.34 11.46 19.05
N LEU A 112 5.33 10.50 18.11
CA LEU A 112 6.00 9.20 18.25
C LEU A 112 7.25 9.08 17.36
N GLY A 113 7.65 10.12 16.68
CA GLY A 113 8.78 10.13 15.77
C GLY A 113 8.55 9.25 14.54
N LYS A 114 9.63 8.72 14.00
CA LYS A 114 9.61 7.89 12.77
C LYS A 114 8.97 6.51 12.95
N THR A 115 8.69 6.10 14.18
CA THR A 115 8.11 4.78 14.46
C THR A 115 6.74 4.64 13.82
N GLY A 116 5.88 5.64 13.97
CA GLY A 116 4.50 5.63 13.50
C GLY A 116 3.56 4.85 14.40
N TYR A 117 2.26 5.07 14.26
CA TYR A 117 1.23 4.47 15.11
C TYR A 117 0.58 3.23 14.50
N TRP A 118 0.37 3.21 13.18
CA TRP A 118 -0.41 2.13 12.55
C TRP A 118 0.08 1.74 11.15
N PHE A 119 0.37 2.70 10.28
CA PHE A 119 0.69 2.45 8.87
C PHE A 119 2.11 1.89 8.69
N TRP A 120 3.12 2.64 9.13
CA TRP A 120 4.52 2.24 8.98
C TRP A 120 4.93 1.04 9.84
N PRO A 121 4.49 0.90 11.09
CA PRO A 121 4.78 -0.31 11.88
C PRO A 121 4.28 -1.57 11.19
N LEU A 122 3.06 -1.54 10.68
CA LEU A 122 2.48 -2.68 9.96
C LEU A 122 3.23 -2.97 8.67
N LEU A 123 3.48 -1.96 7.85
CA LEU A 123 4.21 -2.15 6.59
C LEU A 123 5.61 -2.73 6.81
N ARG A 124 6.38 -2.19 7.76
CA ARG A 124 7.72 -2.73 8.07
C ARG A 124 7.66 -4.20 8.46
N ARG A 125 6.64 -4.61 9.21
CA ARG A 125 6.44 -5.99 9.62
C ARG A 125 6.05 -6.90 8.46
N GLU A 126 5.13 -6.45 7.60
CA GLU A 126 4.53 -7.27 6.56
C GLU A 126 5.30 -7.27 5.23
N MET A 127 6.08 -6.24 4.93
CA MET A 127 6.81 -6.12 3.65
C MET A 127 7.72 -7.30 3.32
N PRO A 128 8.50 -7.87 4.24
CA PRO A 128 9.33 -9.04 3.92
C PRO A 128 8.49 -10.26 3.51
N ALA A 129 7.36 -10.49 4.18
CA ALA A 129 6.46 -11.60 3.85
C ALA A 129 5.73 -11.34 2.51
N LEU A 130 5.29 -10.11 2.28
CA LEU A 130 4.67 -9.69 1.02
C LEU A 130 5.64 -9.91 -0.15
N ARG A 131 6.89 -9.49 -0.01
CA ARG A 131 7.91 -9.68 -1.04
C ARG A 131 8.14 -11.16 -1.35
N ARG A 132 8.30 -12.00 -0.34
CA ARG A 132 8.49 -13.46 -0.54
C ARG A 132 7.29 -14.09 -1.23
N ALA A 133 6.08 -13.76 -0.78
CA ALA A 133 4.85 -14.29 -1.38
C ALA A 133 4.70 -13.87 -2.84
N TYR A 134 5.02 -12.62 -3.15
CA TYR A 134 4.96 -12.12 -4.52
C TYR A 134 6.04 -12.72 -5.41
N MET A 135 7.27 -12.90 -4.93
CA MET A 135 8.35 -13.59 -5.66
C MET A 135 7.92 -15.01 -6.03
N LYS A 136 7.32 -15.75 -5.12
CA LYS A 136 6.77 -17.08 -5.40
C LYS A 136 5.70 -17.03 -6.51
N THR A 137 4.80 -16.06 -6.45
CA THR A 137 3.79 -15.85 -7.50
C THR A 137 4.41 -15.54 -8.87
N LEU A 138 5.47 -14.73 -8.91
CA LEU A 138 6.21 -14.46 -10.14
C LEU A 138 6.81 -15.73 -10.75
N ASP A 139 7.42 -16.57 -9.92
CA ASP A 139 8.03 -17.83 -10.38
C ASP A 139 6.95 -18.78 -10.94
N GLU A 140 5.82 -18.92 -10.25
CA GLU A 140 4.69 -19.75 -10.68
C GLU A 140 4.11 -19.26 -12.02
N LEU A 141 3.90 -17.97 -12.18
CA LEU A 141 3.42 -17.37 -13.41
C LEU A 141 4.43 -17.51 -14.56
N ALA A 142 5.71 -17.30 -14.28
CA ALA A 142 6.77 -17.48 -15.27
C ALA A 142 6.82 -18.93 -15.79
N GLN A 143 6.71 -19.91 -14.91
CA GLN A 143 6.66 -21.33 -15.29
C GLN A 143 5.40 -21.64 -16.12
N LYS A 144 4.25 -21.14 -15.71
CA LYS A 144 2.99 -21.31 -16.44
C LYS A 144 3.10 -20.78 -17.86
N TRP A 145 3.59 -19.58 -18.06
CA TRP A 145 3.68 -18.94 -19.37
C TRP A 145 4.80 -19.52 -20.22
N ALA A 146 5.91 -19.97 -19.62
CA ALA A 146 6.97 -20.68 -20.34
C ALA A 146 6.51 -22.05 -20.85
N ALA A 147 5.70 -22.80 -20.09
CA ALA A 147 5.16 -24.09 -20.48
C ALA A 147 4.05 -23.99 -21.54
N GLY A 148 3.30 -22.89 -21.57
CA GLY A 148 2.18 -22.66 -22.49
C GLY A 148 2.54 -22.38 -23.94
N GLY A 149 3.84 -22.30 -24.30
CA GLY A 149 4.31 -22.18 -25.69
C GLY A 149 3.97 -20.88 -26.42
N ASN A 150 3.44 -19.88 -25.75
CA ASN A 150 3.10 -18.56 -26.29
C ASN A 150 4.30 -17.59 -26.14
N LEU A 151 5.45 -17.94 -26.69
CA LEU A 151 6.48 -16.94 -26.99
C LEU A 151 6.07 -16.33 -28.34
N PRO A 152 5.88 -15.01 -28.44
CA PRO A 152 5.78 -14.37 -29.76
C PRO A 152 7.13 -14.54 -30.46
N ASP A 153 7.07 -14.94 -31.72
CA ASP A 153 8.20 -14.98 -32.64
C ASP A 153 8.90 -13.62 -32.75
#